data_d7e4ba35d5cd70c6c11233282e190848
#
_entry.id   d7e4ba35d5cd70c6c11233282e190848
#
_cell.length_a   1.000
_cell.length_b   1.000
_cell.length_c   1.000
_cell.angle_alpha   90.00
_cell.angle_beta   90.00
_cell.angle_gamma   90.00
#
_symmetry.space_group_name_H-M   'P 1'
#
loop_
_entity.id
_entity.type
_entity.pdbx_description
1 polymer ?
#
loop_
_entity_poly.entity_id
_entity_poly.type
_entity_poly.pdbx_seq_one_letter_code
_entity_poly.pdbx_strand_id
1 'polypeptide(L)'
;MVQIHEIGVPVRSVNWVQFYPGHSKTGDPCIYVIMGQQADNLFVLQIDPETGLFRQFVAETEGSNYPTATFMNRTNRLYIGGAYSGHLFCFDSEMDTLIDLGVINPANATFPCRIDEDNDGVLWIGSYGTADLTSYDPKTSQFTRYGRMDDVDMYNYPLANDDGKIACLIRMTQPHIVVFDPKNGEKKVVGPVTIKGQDTIDLRRCVDGKLYIDSSLGKFRIDGTEAVSVDMIPPPMAINRSLPDGSTFTFTDSDQYIYRKAEIHKPDGKVKSFDLNYESSGSDIFYNHAGPDGCLYGSSILPLHFFRYNPENNELVDLGKCSNAGGEAYSMANLNGKIYISSYPGATISEYDPSKPYHFGTQPGDNPRDVGRIDEISYRPRSTLAGPLGRIWTASIPDYGLWGGPLSCYDPQTGEKKAYYNICGDASCYTLAYLPDQELIAVGTTISGGSGTQPKVAQAILFLWDYKNEKKVWEGTLDRPVSTFNALLTGVDGRIYGTVTGGGKPSELFVFDPVTLKFTDHFPVPTGYPLDLGLQNGHDGKIYGFTSSCIYCLDPATLNIEVIVKGEFGIAGPIIGQNIYFSNGHRLQFAIIF
;
A
#
# COMPACT_ATOMS: atom_id res chain seq x y z
N MET A 1 -22.55 12.40 25.72
CA MET A 1 -21.56 12.03 24.68
C MET A 1 -21.54 10.52 24.58
N VAL A 2 -21.68 10.00 23.40
CA VAL A 2 -21.62 8.56 23.11
C VAL A 2 -20.19 8.08 23.41
N GLN A 3 -20.07 6.92 24.06
CA GLN A 3 -18.78 6.35 24.43
C GLN A 3 -18.20 5.53 23.27
N ILE A 4 -16.89 5.64 23.06
CA ILE A 4 -16.13 4.79 22.13
C ILE A 4 -15.69 3.52 22.89
N HIS A 5 -15.89 2.38 22.26
CA HIS A 5 -15.50 1.07 22.76
C HIS A 5 -14.43 0.46 21.84
N GLU A 6 -13.37 -0.07 22.43
CA GLU A 6 -12.32 -0.77 21.70
C GLU A 6 -12.64 -2.26 21.60
N ILE A 7 -12.47 -2.84 20.41
CA ILE A 7 -12.60 -4.28 20.14
C ILE A 7 -11.21 -4.94 20.25
N GLY A 8 -10.21 -4.33 19.61
CA GLY A 8 -8.83 -4.81 19.65
C GLY A 8 -8.08 -4.62 18.34
N VAL A 9 -6.96 -5.33 18.20
CA VAL A 9 -6.07 -5.32 17.03
C VAL A 9 -6.33 -6.58 16.20
N PRO A 10 -6.99 -6.47 15.03
CA PRO A 10 -7.37 -7.65 14.24
C PRO A 10 -6.18 -8.34 13.55
N VAL A 11 -5.16 -7.59 13.11
CA VAL A 11 -4.05 -8.12 12.34
C VAL A 11 -2.73 -7.72 12.98
N ARG A 12 -1.89 -8.72 13.31
CA ARG A 12 -0.56 -8.55 13.90
C ARG A 12 0.53 -9.12 13.00
N SER A 13 0.50 -8.76 11.72
CA SER A 13 1.46 -9.22 10.72
C SER A 13 2.69 -8.31 10.64
N VAL A 14 3.75 -8.86 10.04
CA VAL A 14 5.01 -8.16 9.75
C VAL A 14 5.23 -8.12 8.24
N ASN A 15 6.13 -7.24 7.80
CA ASN A 15 6.42 -7.06 6.36
C ASN A 15 7.89 -6.73 6.10
N TRP A 16 8.25 -6.62 4.82
CA TRP A 16 9.65 -6.39 4.38
C TRP A 16 10.66 -7.31 5.06
N VAL A 17 10.25 -8.57 5.28
CA VAL A 17 11.09 -9.54 6.00
C VAL A 17 12.31 -9.90 5.15
N GLN A 18 13.49 -9.71 5.74
CA GLN A 18 14.77 -10.12 5.18
C GLN A 18 15.56 -10.88 6.24
N PHE A 19 16.48 -11.75 5.80
CA PHE A 19 17.35 -12.44 6.74
C PHE A 19 18.77 -12.57 6.19
N TYR A 20 19.73 -12.61 7.11
CA TYR A 20 21.16 -12.75 6.84
C TYR A 20 21.80 -13.67 7.86
N PRO A 21 22.83 -14.48 7.48
CA PRO A 21 23.71 -15.12 8.44
C PRO A 21 24.48 -14.05 9.23
N GLY A 22 24.69 -14.29 10.50
CA GLY A 22 25.37 -13.36 11.39
C GLY A 22 26.09 -14.10 12.52
N HIS A 23 26.53 -13.35 13.52
CA HIS A 23 27.21 -13.86 14.69
C HIS A 23 26.60 -13.25 15.96
N SER A 24 26.50 -14.05 17.00
CA SER A 24 26.18 -13.57 18.35
C SER A 24 27.35 -12.77 18.93
N LYS A 25 27.14 -12.15 20.09
CA LYS A 25 28.19 -11.47 20.86
C LYS A 25 29.36 -12.39 21.24
N THR A 26 29.14 -13.70 21.36
CA THR A 26 30.16 -14.72 21.65
C THR A 26 30.86 -15.25 20.39
N GLY A 27 30.45 -14.77 19.20
CA GLY A 27 30.97 -15.20 17.89
C GLY A 27 30.30 -16.46 17.34
N ASP A 28 29.28 -17.00 18.04
CA ASP A 28 28.55 -18.16 17.55
C ASP A 28 27.69 -17.80 16.34
N PRO A 29 27.56 -18.68 15.33
CA PRO A 29 26.69 -18.44 14.20
C PRO A 29 25.24 -18.20 14.61
N CYS A 30 24.60 -17.20 14.05
CA CYS A 30 23.18 -16.92 14.25
C CYS A 30 22.53 -16.42 12.95
N ILE A 31 21.23 -16.18 12.99
CA ILE A 31 20.48 -15.60 11.88
C ILE A 31 19.90 -14.28 12.35
N TYR A 32 20.16 -13.22 11.60
CA TYR A 32 19.46 -11.95 11.75
C TYR A 32 18.23 -11.96 10.85
N VAL A 33 17.05 -11.77 11.44
CA VAL A 33 15.81 -11.57 10.68
C VAL A 33 15.33 -10.16 10.96
N ILE A 34 15.22 -9.37 9.90
CA ILE A 34 14.76 -7.99 9.95
C ILE A 34 13.30 -7.97 9.56
N MET A 35 12.47 -7.31 10.36
CA MET A 35 11.02 -7.26 10.19
C MET A 35 10.50 -5.84 10.37
N GLY A 36 9.58 -5.44 9.49
CA GLY A 36 8.80 -4.22 9.63
C GLY A 36 7.44 -4.48 10.23
N GLN A 37 6.87 -3.45 10.85
CA GLN A 37 5.49 -3.44 11.35
C GLN A 37 4.89 -2.04 11.22
N GLN A 38 3.60 -1.97 10.90
CA GLN A 38 2.96 -0.67 10.63
C GLN A 38 2.75 0.14 11.90
N ALA A 39 2.30 -0.50 12.97
CA ALA A 39 1.88 0.18 14.19
C ALA A 39 3.01 0.51 15.16
N ASP A 40 4.25 0.16 14.82
CA ASP A 40 5.44 0.41 15.64
C ASP A 40 6.70 0.37 14.76
N ASN A 41 7.88 0.51 15.38
CA ASN A 41 9.15 0.51 14.70
C ASN A 41 9.58 -0.90 14.27
N LEU A 42 10.40 -0.95 13.20
CA LEU A 42 11.07 -2.17 12.74
C LEU A 42 11.91 -2.81 13.85
N PHE A 43 12.16 -4.10 13.71
CA PHE A 43 12.97 -4.83 14.65
C PHE A 43 13.85 -5.90 13.98
N VAL A 44 14.88 -6.33 14.71
CA VAL A 44 15.77 -7.42 14.32
C VAL A 44 15.58 -8.57 15.32
N LEU A 45 15.38 -9.78 14.81
CA LEU A 45 15.54 -11.00 15.59
C LEU A 45 16.95 -11.55 15.38
N GLN A 46 17.64 -11.87 16.45
CA GLN A 46 18.87 -12.66 16.44
C GLN A 46 18.52 -14.07 16.91
N ILE A 47 18.51 -15.03 15.98
CA ILE A 47 18.04 -16.40 16.20
C ILE A 47 19.22 -17.35 16.28
N ASP A 48 19.27 -18.17 17.32
CA ASP A 48 20.16 -19.34 17.41
C ASP A 48 19.64 -20.46 16.48
N PRO A 49 20.40 -20.89 15.47
CA PRO A 49 19.97 -21.88 14.51
C PRO A 49 19.87 -23.29 15.07
N GLU A 50 20.46 -23.58 16.24
CA GLU A 50 20.40 -24.89 16.86
C GLU A 50 19.19 -25.05 17.80
N THR A 51 18.74 -23.96 18.43
CA THR A 51 17.66 -24.02 19.43
C THR A 51 16.38 -23.32 18.99
N GLY A 52 16.45 -22.39 18.03
CA GLY A 52 15.35 -21.51 17.65
C GLY A 52 15.08 -20.38 18.65
N LEU A 53 15.85 -20.33 19.75
CA LEU A 53 15.77 -19.22 20.71
C LEU A 53 16.21 -17.93 20.03
N PHE A 54 15.54 -16.83 20.35
CA PHE A 54 15.85 -15.54 19.75
C PHE A 54 15.83 -14.40 20.76
N ARG A 55 16.49 -13.32 20.39
CA ARG A 55 16.39 -12.00 21.03
C ARG A 55 15.82 -11.02 20.03
N GLN A 56 14.99 -10.10 20.50
CA GLN A 56 14.32 -9.09 19.67
C GLN A 56 14.87 -7.70 20.03
N PHE A 57 15.27 -6.94 18.99
CA PHE A 57 15.82 -5.59 19.09
C PHE A 57 14.97 -4.65 18.27
N VAL A 58 14.20 -3.79 18.92
CA VAL A 58 13.30 -2.83 18.28
C VAL A 58 14.05 -1.51 18.07
N ALA A 59 13.89 -0.87 16.90
CA ALA A 59 14.44 0.48 16.67
C ALA A 59 13.74 1.49 17.59
N GLU A 60 14.51 2.41 18.19
CA GLU A 60 13.95 3.40 19.13
C GLU A 60 13.41 4.65 18.42
N THR A 61 13.84 4.92 17.19
CA THR A 61 13.47 6.12 16.43
C THR A 61 12.05 6.01 15.89
N GLU A 62 11.17 6.87 16.37
CA GLU A 62 9.76 6.93 15.95
C GLU A 62 9.60 7.08 14.44
N GLY A 63 8.63 6.37 13.86
CA GLY A 63 8.35 6.36 12.42
C GLY A 63 9.29 5.48 11.59
N SER A 64 10.13 4.66 12.23
CA SER A 64 10.99 3.67 11.55
C SER A 64 10.27 2.34 11.35
N ASN A 65 9.11 2.37 10.69
CA ASN A 65 8.19 1.22 10.63
C ASN A 65 8.69 0.07 9.74
N TYR A 66 9.33 0.39 8.61
CA TYR A 66 9.68 -0.61 7.60
C TYR A 66 11.15 -0.65 7.24
N PRO A 67 11.80 -1.82 7.22
CA PRO A 67 13.17 -2.00 6.76
C PRO A 67 13.20 -2.10 5.23
N THR A 68 12.95 -0.99 4.55
CA THR A 68 12.78 -0.95 3.09
C THR A 68 14.06 -1.15 2.30
N ALA A 69 15.21 -0.95 2.94
CA ALA A 69 16.53 -1.28 2.42
C ALA A 69 17.35 -2.00 3.49
N THR A 70 17.90 -3.16 3.17
CA THR A 70 18.77 -3.92 4.08
C THR A 70 20.03 -4.35 3.35
N PHE A 71 21.15 -4.33 4.05
CA PHE A 71 22.45 -4.68 3.47
C PHE A 71 23.40 -5.24 4.52
N MET A 72 23.99 -6.40 4.25
CA MET A 72 25.09 -6.94 5.02
C MET A 72 26.39 -6.59 4.32
N ASN A 73 27.24 -5.78 4.97
CA ASN A 73 28.50 -5.36 4.39
C ASN A 73 29.61 -6.44 4.49
N ARG A 74 30.75 -6.18 3.85
CA ARG A 74 31.90 -7.11 3.82
C ARG A 74 32.51 -7.40 5.21
N THR A 75 32.24 -6.55 6.20
CA THR A 75 32.70 -6.73 7.58
C THR A 75 31.62 -7.33 8.49
N ASN A 76 30.57 -7.95 7.91
CA ASN A 76 29.42 -8.57 8.59
C ASN A 76 28.62 -7.62 9.52
N ARG A 77 28.57 -6.33 9.16
CA ARG A 77 27.65 -5.38 9.80
C ARG A 77 26.37 -5.27 9.00
N LEU A 78 25.24 -5.40 9.69
CA LEU A 78 23.93 -5.28 9.08
C LEU A 78 23.47 -3.82 9.11
N TYR A 79 23.24 -3.22 7.93
CA TYR A 79 22.69 -1.89 7.78
C TYR A 79 21.22 -1.97 7.33
N ILE A 80 20.39 -1.09 7.89
CA ILE A 80 18.94 -1.07 7.66
C ILE A 80 18.50 0.37 7.42
N GLY A 81 17.88 0.62 6.28
CA GLY A 81 17.21 1.88 5.98
C GLY A 81 15.74 1.79 6.41
N GLY A 82 15.38 2.58 7.40
CA GLY A 82 14.03 2.60 7.99
C GLY A 82 13.13 3.63 7.32
N ALA A 83 12.01 3.23 6.79
CA ALA A 83 10.92 4.11 6.40
C ALA A 83 9.87 4.10 7.54
N TYR A 84 9.19 5.21 7.85
CA TYR A 84 9.16 6.51 7.17
C TYR A 84 10.10 7.55 7.79
N SER A 85 10.84 7.21 8.84
CA SER A 85 11.80 8.11 9.47
C SER A 85 12.93 8.52 8.52
N GLY A 86 13.28 7.68 7.53
CA GLY A 86 14.42 7.86 6.64
C GLY A 86 15.76 7.72 7.32
N HIS A 87 15.82 7.05 8.48
CA HIS A 87 17.06 6.82 9.24
C HIS A 87 17.81 5.60 8.73
N LEU A 88 19.12 5.64 8.87
CA LEU A 88 20.01 4.49 8.69
C LEU A 88 20.30 3.88 10.07
N PHE A 89 20.09 2.59 10.21
CA PHE A 89 20.45 1.82 11.40
C PHE A 89 21.59 0.86 11.10
N CYS A 90 22.36 0.52 12.13
CA CYS A 90 23.34 -0.55 12.10
C CYS A 90 23.11 -1.51 13.28
N PHE A 91 22.92 -2.78 13.00
CA PHE A 91 22.90 -3.79 14.07
C PHE A 91 24.33 -4.16 14.43
N ASP A 92 24.71 -3.89 15.69
CA ASP A 92 26.01 -4.23 16.25
C ASP A 92 25.89 -5.47 17.13
N SER A 93 26.40 -6.60 16.63
CA SER A 93 26.34 -7.88 17.32
C SER A 93 27.30 -7.96 18.54
N GLU A 94 28.34 -7.16 18.60
CA GLU A 94 29.26 -7.13 19.74
C GLU A 94 28.63 -6.43 20.94
N MET A 95 27.84 -5.38 20.68
CA MET A 95 27.11 -4.65 21.71
C MET A 95 25.67 -5.16 21.91
N ASP A 96 25.17 -6.05 21.06
CA ASP A 96 23.79 -6.52 21.03
C ASP A 96 22.78 -5.35 20.98
N THR A 97 22.98 -4.43 20.03
CA THR A 97 22.16 -3.23 19.94
C THR A 97 21.91 -2.83 18.49
N LEU A 98 20.76 -2.21 18.24
CA LEU A 98 20.40 -1.58 16.99
C LEU A 98 20.70 -0.08 17.10
N ILE A 99 21.79 0.37 16.48
CA ILE A 99 22.30 1.73 16.58
C ILE A 99 21.65 2.59 15.50
N ASP A 100 21.07 3.72 15.87
CA ASP A 100 20.63 4.76 14.95
C ASP A 100 21.83 5.63 14.51
N LEU A 101 22.14 5.60 13.22
CA LEU A 101 23.24 6.37 12.64
C LEU A 101 22.79 7.77 12.16
N GLY A 102 21.48 8.05 12.22
CA GLY A 102 20.88 9.32 11.85
C GLY A 102 20.15 9.30 10.50
N VAL A 103 19.58 10.46 10.16
CA VAL A 103 18.74 10.65 8.98
C VAL A 103 19.56 10.68 7.69
N ILE A 104 19.19 9.86 6.72
CA ILE A 104 19.88 9.73 5.44
C ILE A 104 19.82 11.05 4.66
N ASN A 105 18.60 11.58 4.47
CA ASN A 105 18.40 12.84 3.77
C ASN A 105 17.32 13.70 4.47
N PRO A 106 17.69 14.70 5.30
CA PRO A 106 16.72 15.51 6.05
C PRO A 106 15.74 16.32 5.18
N ALA A 107 16.14 16.62 3.93
CA ALA A 107 15.28 17.38 3.03
C ALA A 107 14.14 16.55 2.44
N ASN A 108 14.29 15.21 2.40
CA ASN A 108 13.33 14.31 1.75
C ASN A 108 13.51 12.85 2.17
N ALA A 109 13.45 12.58 3.43
CA ALA A 109 14.02 11.41 4.08
C ALA A 109 13.03 10.27 4.33
N THR A 110 12.06 10.02 3.48
CA THR A 110 10.97 9.14 3.88
C THR A 110 11.20 7.65 3.62
N PHE A 111 11.94 7.27 2.57
CA PHE A 111 11.91 5.88 2.11
C PHE A 111 13.23 5.45 1.45
N PRO A 112 14.18 4.85 2.17
CA PRO A 112 15.37 4.25 1.56
C PRO A 112 14.98 3.09 0.64
N CYS A 113 15.60 3.01 -0.56
CA CYS A 113 15.24 2.01 -1.58
C CYS A 113 16.24 0.87 -1.70
N ARG A 114 17.54 1.20 -1.70
CA ARG A 114 18.64 0.23 -1.80
C ARG A 114 19.88 0.81 -1.10
N ILE A 115 20.64 -0.08 -0.48
CA ILE A 115 21.98 0.18 0.05
C ILE A 115 22.95 -0.73 -0.71
N ASP A 116 24.09 -0.19 -1.14
CA ASP A 116 25.21 -0.96 -1.69
C ASP A 116 26.53 -0.40 -1.15
N GLU A 117 27.61 -1.18 -1.19
CA GLU A 117 28.93 -0.84 -0.66
C GLU A 117 29.95 -0.74 -1.80
N ASP A 118 30.73 0.34 -1.85
CA ASP A 118 31.85 0.46 -2.79
C ASP A 118 33.13 -0.24 -2.29
N ASN A 119 34.21 -0.11 -3.07
CA ASN A 119 35.49 -0.73 -2.76
C ASN A 119 36.20 -0.15 -1.53
N ASP A 120 35.86 1.07 -1.15
CA ASP A 120 36.44 1.77 0.01
C ASP A 120 35.64 1.53 1.31
N GLY A 121 34.49 0.83 1.21
CA GLY A 121 33.57 0.51 2.31
C GLY A 121 32.56 1.61 2.58
N VAL A 122 32.39 2.57 1.68
CA VAL A 122 31.37 3.61 1.75
C VAL A 122 30.04 3.02 1.28
N LEU A 123 28.97 3.28 2.03
CA LEU A 123 27.62 2.86 1.69
C LEU A 123 26.94 3.89 0.81
N TRP A 124 26.31 3.45 -0.27
CA TRP A 124 25.54 4.26 -1.21
C TRP A 124 24.07 3.94 -1.09
N ILE A 125 23.26 4.96 -0.81
CA ILE A 125 21.85 4.81 -0.43
C ILE A 125 20.99 5.62 -1.38
N GLY A 126 20.10 4.96 -2.08
CA GLY A 126 19.08 5.59 -2.90
C GLY A 126 17.76 5.71 -2.15
N SER A 127 16.97 6.74 -2.46
CA SER A 127 15.72 7.02 -1.76
C SER A 127 14.55 7.21 -2.72
N TYR A 128 13.34 6.96 -2.20
CA TYR A 128 12.07 7.29 -2.85
C TYR A 128 11.65 8.71 -2.52
N GLY A 129 10.84 9.26 -3.42
CA GLY A 129 10.20 10.56 -3.38
C GLY A 129 10.81 11.51 -4.39
N THR A 130 12.14 11.62 -4.41
CA THR A 130 12.87 12.50 -5.31
C THR A 130 14.09 11.84 -5.96
N ALA A 131 14.17 10.51 -5.96
CA ALA A 131 15.30 9.74 -6.52
C ALA A 131 16.66 10.23 -6.03
N ASP A 132 16.77 10.59 -4.74
CA ASP A 132 18.01 11.11 -4.15
C ASP A 132 19.07 10.03 -4.00
N LEU A 133 20.35 10.47 -4.00
CA LEU A 133 21.52 9.67 -3.68
C LEU A 133 22.25 10.26 -2.48
N THR A 134 22.57 9.42 -1.50
CA THR A 134 23.35 9.77 -0.31
C THR A 134 24.43 8.70 -0.10
N SER A 135 25.62 9.08 0.35
CA SER A 135 26.60 8.12 0.85
C SER A 135 26.77 8.26 2.37
N TYR A 136 27.13 7.14 3.01
CA TYR A 136 27.52 7.07 4.41
C TYR A 136 28.88 6.40 4.51
N ASP A 137 29.87 7.08 5.12
CA ASP A 137 31.18 6.52 5.40
C ASP A 137 31.24 5.98 6.84
N PRO A 138 31.28 4.67 7.04
CA PRO A 138 31.35 4.08 8.39
C PRO A 138 32.60 4.42 9.17
N LYS A 139 33.71 4.79 8.50
CA LYS A 139 34.98 5.16 9.15
C LYS A 139 34.92 6.53 9.81
N THR A 140 34.19 7.44 9.21
CA THR A 140 34.06 8.84 9.67
C THR A 140 32.71 9.11 10.30
N SER A 141 31.74 8.20 10.16
CA SER A 141 30.33 8.36 10.55
C SER A 141 29.66 9.57 9.88
N GLN A 142 30.01 9.87 8.63
CA GLN A 142 29.53 11.04 7.92
C GLN A 142 28.63 10.68 6.75
N PHE A 143 27.52 11.44 6.60
CA PHE A 143 26.67 11.42 5.42
C PHE A 143 27.11 12.49 4.42
N THR A 144 27.18 12.14 3.13
CA THR A 144 27.32 13.09 2.02
C THR A 144 26.12 12.97 1.09
N ARG A 145 25.43 14.09 0.83
CA ARG A 145 24.19 14.15 0.06
C ARG A 145 24.45 14.74 -1.30
N TYR A 146 24.08 14.00 -2.35
CA TYR A 146 24.32 14.38 -3.75
C TYR A 146 23.05 14.89 -4.45
N GLY A 147 21.89 14.83 -3.76
CA GLY A 147 20.60 15.26 -4.28
C GLY A 147 20.02 14.29 -5.31
N ARG A 148 19.06 14.81 -6.08
CA ARG A 148 18.30 14.03 -7.07
C ARG A 148 19.17 13.51 -8.20
N MET A 149 18.94 12.26 -8.60
CA MET A 149 19.57 11.66 -9.78
C MET A 149 18.72 11.81 -11.06
N ASP A 150 17.44 12.14 -10.91
CA ASP A 150 16.49 12.40 -11.99
C ASP A 150 15.50 13.52 -11.61
N ASP A 151 15.05 14.32 -12.58
CA ASP A 151 14.19 15.48 -12.31
C ASP A 151 12.70 15.11 -12.21
N VAL A 152 12.30 13.96 -12.73
CA VAL A 152 10.89 13.53 -12.84
C VAL A 152 10.60 12.31 -11.97
N ASP A 153 11.40 11.25 -12.12
CA ASP A 153 11.16 9.98 -11.45
C ASP A 153 11.54 9.99 -9.97
N MET A 154 10.98 9.04 -9.22
CA MET A 154 10.90 9.09 -7.77
C MET A 154 11.82 8.11 -7.05
N TYR A 155 12.12 6.97 -7.67
CA TYR A 155 12.89 5.89 -7.02
C TYR A 155 14.31 5.85 -7.56
N ASN A 156 15.29 5.67 -6.64
CA ASN A 156 16.68 5.43 -6.97
C ASN A 156 17.16 4.13 -6.30
N TYR A 157 17.65 3.19 -7.11
CA TYR A 157 18.25 1.92 -6.65
C TYR A 157 19.73 1.88 -7.07
N PRO A 158 20.66 2.43 -6.27
CA PRO A 158 22.08 2.53 -6.64
C PRO A 158 22.80 1.20 -6.53
N LEU A 159 23.84 1.02 -7.38
CA LEU A 159 24.91 0.04 -7.23
C LEU A 159 26.26 0.74 -7.51
N ALA A 160 27.23 0.53 -6.64
CA ALA A 160 28.58 1.05 -6.82
C ALA A 160 29.33 0.26 -7.89
N ASN A 161 29.94 0.92 -8.86
CA ASN A 161 30.79 0.29 -9.87
C ASN A 161 32.24 0.20 -9.37
N ASP A 162 33.04 -0.71 -9.96
CA ASP A 162 34.41 -0.96 -9.57
C ASP A 162 35.38 0.22 -9.89
N ASP A 163 34.97 1.14 -10.74
CA ASP A 163 35.70 2.38 -11.08
C ASP A 163 35.36 3.57 -10.16
N GLY A 164 34.55 3.37 -9.13
CA GLY A 164 34.14 4.37 -8.16
C GLY A 164 32.96 5.24 -8.60
N LYS A 165 32.33 4.94 -9.73
CA LYS A 165 31.06 5.56 -10.14
C LYS A 165 29.87 4.78 -9.59
N ILE A 166 28.71 5.43 -9.55
CA ILE A 166 27.47 4.85 -9.02
C ILE A 166 26.44 4.75 -10.14
N ALA A 167 26.01 3.53 -10.43
CA ALA A 167 24.92 3.30 -11.35
C ALA A 167 23.60 3.30 -10.60
N CYS A 168 22.71 4.22 -10.93
CA CYS A 168 21.41 4.45 -10.32
C CYS A 168 20.31 3.92 -11.25
N LEU A 169 19.62 2.87 -10.87
CA LEU A 169 18.39 2.47 -11.56
C LEU A 169 17.27 3.39 -11.08
N ILE A 170 16.85 4.28 -11.95
CA ILE A 170 15.75 5.21 -11.74
C ILE A 170 14.43 4.55 -12.16
N ARG A 171 13.39 4.72 -11.37
CA ARG A 171 12.05 4.20 -11.61
C ARG A 171 11.04 5.23 -11.14
N MET A 172 9.99 5.46 -11.83
CA MET A 172 8.71 4.77 -11.90
C MET A 172 8.02 5.01 -13.26
N THR A 173 8.16 6.23 -13.84
CA THR A 173 7.43 6.62 -15.06
C THR A 173 8.20 6.26 -16.32
N GLN A 174 9.49 6.54 -16.35
CA GLN A 174 10.42 6.20 -17.43
C GLN A 174 11.67 5.50 -16.86
N PRO A 175 11.59 4.20 -16.56
CA PRO A 175 12.72 3.49 -15.96
C PRO A 175 13.97 3.54 -16.85
N HIS A 176 15.10 3.96 -16.28
CA HIS A 176 16.39 4.10 -16.96
C HIS A 176 17.57 4.08 -15.98
N ILE A 177 18.79 4.10 -16.48
CA ILE A 177 20.00 4.09 -15.67
C ILE A 177 20.70 5.47 -15.78
N VAL A 178 21.03 6.04 -14.62
CA VAL A 178 21.90 7.21 -14.50
C VAL A 178 23.21 6.76 -13.86
N VAL A 179 24.36 7.00 -14.53
CA VAL A 179 25.68 6.85 -13.92
C VAL A 179 26.10 8.19 -13.35
N PHE A 180 26.40 8.19 -12.05
CA PHE A 180 26.87 9.35 -11.29
C PHE A 180 28.36 9.21 -10.97
N ASP A 181 29.14 10.25 -11.22
CA ASP A 181 30.53 10.34 -10.81
C ASP A 181 30.67 11.25 -9.57
N PRO A 182 30.94 10.69 -8.38
CA PRO A 182 31.00 11.47 -7.15
C PRO A 182 32.20 12.44 -7.08
N LYS A 183 33.20 12.27 -7.95
CA LYS A 183 34.41 13.13 -7.98
C LYS A 183 34.15 14.49 -8.59
N ASN A 184 33.29 14.57 -9.59
CA ASN A 184 33.01 15.80 -10.33
C ASN A 184 31.50 16.18 -10.31
N GLY A 185 30.62 15.31 -9.81
CA GLY A 185 29.19 15.54 -9.76
C GLY A 185 28.44 15.28 -11.08
N GLU A 186 29.13 14.75 -12.10
CA GLU A 186 28.52 14.47 -13.40
C GLU A 186 27.49 13.37 -13.33
N LYS A 187 26.36 13.56 -14.03
CA LYS A 187 25.28 12.59 -14.20
C LYS A 187 25.08 12.31 -15.68
N LYS A 188 25.07 11.04 -16.06
CA LYS A 188 24.89 10.63 -17.45
C LYS A 188 23.88 9.50 -17.55
N VAL A 189 22.82 9.67 -18.35
CA VAL A 189 21.92 8.58 -18.72
C VAL A 189 22.66 7.60 -19.63
N VAL A 190 22.61 6.31 -19.31
CA VAL A 190 23.29 5.26 -20.07
C VAL A 190 22.32 4.11 -20.39
N GLY A 191 22.52 3.49 -21.57
CA GLY A 191 21.66 2.42 -22.04
C GLY A 191 20.25 2.90 -22.44
N PRO A 192 19.26 2.01 -22.44
CA PRO A 192 17.91 2.34 -22.88
C PRO A 192 17.14 3.15 -21.83
N VAL A 193 16.31 4.06 -22.29
CA VAL A 193 15.18 4.64 -21.54
C VAL A 193 13.95 3.81 -21.89
N THR A 194 13.25 3.28 -20.90
CA THR A 194 12.13 2.36 -21.05
C THR A 194 10.80 3.03 -20.74
N ILE A 195 9.70 2.41 -21.17
CA ILE A 195 8.33 2.87 -20.90
C ILE A 195 7.71 1.91 -19.90
N LYS A 196 7.25 2.43 -18.77
CA LYS A 196 6.58 1.63 -17.75
C LYS A 196 5.36 0.88 -18.34
N GLY A 197 5.25 -0.40 -17.99
CA GLY A 197 4.16 -1.27 -18.45
C GLY A 197 4.33 -1.83 -19.87
N GLN A 198 5.30 -1.33 -20.65
CA GLN A 198 5.64 -1.86 -21.98
C GLN A 198 7.01 -2.54 -21.99
N ASP A 199 7.98 -1.92 -21.34
CA ASP A 199 9.36 -2.38 -21.30
C ASP A 199 9.77 -2.82 -19.90
N THR A 200 10.79 -3.68 -19.85
CA THR A 200 11.45 -4.08 -18.61
C THR A 200 12.89 -3.58 -18.58
N ILE A 201 13.37 -3.18 -17.40
CA ILE A 201 14.78 -2.85 -17.15
C ILE A 201 15.15 -3.24 -15.73
N ASP A 202 16.32 -3.83 -15.57
CA ASP A 202 16.92 -4.16 -14.29
C ASP A 202 18.41 -3.82 -14.30
N LEU A 203 18.96 -3.54 -13.11
CA LEU A 203 20.37 -3.26 -12.87
C LEU A 203 20.89 -4.25 -11.83
N ARG A 204 21.88 -5.05 -12.20
CA ARG A 204 22.44 -6.09 -11.33
C ARG A 204 23.95 -6.17 -11.37
N ARG A 205 24.55 -6.57 -10.25
CA ARG A 205 25.94 -7.02 -10.18
C ARG A 205 25.99 -8.50 -10.49
N CYS A 206 26.92 -8.90 -11.35
CA CYS A 206 27.11 -10.29 -11.75
C CYS A 206 28.35 -10.92 -11.08
N VAL A 207 28.51 -12.23 -11.24
CA VAL A 207 29.58 -13.04 -10.61
C VAL A 207 31.00 -12.59 -10.97
N ASP A 208 31.17 -11.86 -12.07
CA ASP A 208 32.41 -11.23 -12.49
C ASP A 208 32.68 -9.86 -11.82
N GLY A 209 31.80 -9.44 -10.91
CA GLY A 209 31.89 -8.18 -10.18
C GLY A 209 31.38 -6.96 -10.95
N LYS A 210 31.06 -7.09 -12.25
CA LYS A 210 30.61 -5.98 -13.11
C LYS A 210 29.12 -5.74 -12.99
N LEU A 211 28.71 -4.52 -13.38
CA LEU A 211 27.31 -4.11 -13.44
C LEU A 211 26.73 -4.31 -14.83
N TYR A 212 25.53 -4.86 -14.88
CA TYR A 212 24.81 -5.13 -16.12
C TYR A 212 23.40 -4.57 -16.09
N ILE A 213 22.97 -4.07 -17.25
CA ILE A 213 21.58 -3.67 -17.52
C ILE A 213 20.94 -4.82 -18.30
N ASP A 214 19.85 -5.38 -17.78
CA ASP A 214 19.00 -6.37 -18.45
C ASP A 214 17.66 -5.72 -18.79
N SER A 215 17.35 -5.59 -20.07
CA SER A 215 16.13 -4.92 -20.50
C SER A 215 15.49 -5.61 -21.70
N SER A 216 14.19 -5.36 -21.92
CA SER A 216 13.49 -5.79 -23.14
C SER A 216 14.07 -5.18 -24.42
N LEU A 217 14.80 -4.04 -24.29
CA LEU A 217 15.40 -3.30 -25.40
C LEU A 217 16.87 -3.66 -25.65
N GLY A 218 17.45 -4.59 -24.89
CA GLY A 218 18.81 -5.06 -25.05
C GLY A 218 19.52 -5.30 -23.71
N LYS A 219 20.71 -5.90 -23.82
CA LYS A 219 21.59 -6.25 -22.70
C LYS A 219 22.87 -5.44 -22.79
N PHE A 220 23.30 -4.85 -21.66
CA PHE A 220 24.47 -3.98 -21.66
C PHE A 220 25.31 -4.23 -20.41
N ARG A 221 26.63 -4.04 -20.55
CA ARG A 221 27.56 -3.91 -19.43
C ARG A 221 27.85 -2.42 -19.22
N ILE A 222 27.98 -1.99 -17.98
CA ILE A 222 28.38 -0.63 -17.64
C ILE A 222 29.91 -0.56 -17.55
N ASP A 223 30.53 0.23 -18.43
CA ASP A 223 31.95 0.49 -18.46
C ASP A 223 32.15 2.02 -18.28
N GLY A 224 32.54 2.45 -17.10
CA GLY A 224 32.63 3.88 -16.77
C GLY A 224 31.29 4.59 -16.88
N THR A 225 31.17 5.51 -17.83
CA THR A 225 29.93 6.24 -18.15
C THR A 225 29.31 5.78 -19.47
N GLU A 226 29.60 4.56 -19.91
CA GLU A 226 29.08 3.99 -21.15
C GLU A 226 28.33 2.68 -20.88
N ALA A 227 27.28 2.43 -21.66
CA ALA A 227 26.59 1.13 -21.70
C ALA A 227 27.03 0.39 -22.97
N VAL A 228 27.83 -0.66 -22.81
CA VAL A 228 28.36 -1.48 -23.90
C VAL A 228 27.44 -2.66 -24.14
N SER A 229 26.90 -2.78 -25.34
CA SER A 229 26.01 -3.92 -25.71
C SER A 229 26.75 -5.25 -25.57
N VAL A 230 26.06 -6.26 -25.03
CA VAL A 230 26.54 -7.62 -24.85
C VAL A 230 25.50 -8.64 -25.30
N ASP A 231 25.96 -9.77 -25.81
CA ASP A 231 25.04 -10.86 -26.23
C ASP A 231 24.43 -11.60 -25.03
N MET A 232 25.20 -11.69 -23.94
CA MET A 232 24.81 -12.45 -22.74
C MET A 232 25.27 -11.73 -21.46
N ILE A 233 24.43 -11.78 -20.44
CA ILE A 233 24.74 -11.33 -19.09
C ILE A 233 25.17 -12.53 -18.26
N PRO A 234 26.30 -12.46 -17.52
CA PRO A 234 26.68 -13.49 -16.56
C PRO A 234 25.62 -13.69 -15.47
N PRO A 235 25.63 -14.83 -14.75
CA PRO A 235 24.75 -15.02 -13.61
C PRO A 235 24.87 -13.86 -12.58
N PRO A 236 23.75 -13.46 -11.94
CA PRO A 236 23.79 -12.44 -10.90
C PRO A 236 24.62 -12.93 -9.71
N MET A 237 25.31 -12.01 -9.05
CA MET A 237 26.00 -12.28 -7.79
C MET A 237 24.95 -12.60 -6.72
N ALA A 238 24.96 -13.83 -6.22
CA ALA A 238 24.05 -14.24 -5.16
C ALA A 238 24.47 -13.65 -3.81
N ILE A 239 23.49 -13.19 -3.04
CA ILE A 239 23.69 -12.87 -1.62
C ILE A 239 23.88 -14.20 -0.89
N ASN A 240 25.01 -14.37 -0.20
CA ASN A 240 25.19 -15.56 0.63
C ASN A 240 24.22 -15.51 1.81
N ARG A 241 23.33 -16.50 1.88
CA ARG A 241 22.35 -16.67 2.96
C ARG A 241 22.55 -17.95 3.75
N SER A 242 23.63 -18.69 3.48
CA SER A 242 23.97 -19.91 4.19
C SER A 242 24.80 -19.61 5.44
N LEU A 243 24.54 -20.37 6.49
CA LEU A 243 25.37 -20.41 7.68
C LEU A 243 26.77 -21.01 7.36
N PRO A 244 27.78 -20.82 8.23
CA PRO A 244 29.14 -21.34 8.00
C PRO A 244 29.23 -22.84 7.79
N ASP A 245 28.30 -23.63 8.36
CA ASP A 245 28.20 -25.08 8.18
C ASP A 245 27.47 -25.48 6.88
N GLY A 246 27.04 -24.53 6.07
CA GLY A 246 26.29 -24.74 4.84
C GLY A 246 24.78 -24.89 5.05
N SER A 247 24.28 -24.79 6.27
CA SER A 247 22.84 -24.80 6.55
C SER A 247 22.14 -23.55 5.98
N THR A 248 20.85 -23.71 5.62
CA THR A 248 20.03 -22.61 5.10
C THR A 248 18.79 -22.41 5.96
N PHE A 249 18.35 -21.17 6.05
CA PHE A 249 17.15 -20.75 6.77
C PHE A 249 16.01 -20.44 5.82
N THR A 250 14.78 -20.78 6.17
CA THR A 250 13.57 -20.39 5.44
C THR A 250 12.38 -20.22 6.38
N PHE A 251 11.41 -19.41 5.97
CA PHE A 251 10.07 -19.39 6.58
C PHE A 251 9.14 -20.30 5.79
N THR A 252 8.33 -21.12 6.49
CA THR A 252 7.37 -22.04 5.87
C THR A 252 5.98 -21.45 5.68
N ASP A 253 5.72 -20.27 6.29
CA ASP A 253 4.45 -19.53 6.28
C ASP A 253 4.57 -18.13 5.64
N SER A 254 5.68 -17.88 4.93
CA SER A 254 5.95 -16.58 4.28
C SER A 254 5.00 -16.26 3.12
N ASP A 255 4.45 -17.27 2.44
CA ASP A 255 3.46 -17.11 1.38
C ASP A 255 2.12 -16.55 1.89
N GLN A 256 1.84 -16.74 3.20
CA GLN A 256 0.69 -16.18 3.90
C GLN A 256 1.01 -14.86 4.63
N TYR A 257 2.25 -14.33 4.51
CA TYR A 257 2.74 -13.14 5.24
C TYR A 257 2.71 -13.27 6.77
N ILE A 258 2.85 -14.49 7.32
CA ILE A 258 2.76 -14.76 8.77
C ILE A 258 4.13 -14.69 9.44
N TYR A 259 5.16 -15.38 8.89
CA TYR A 259 6.55 -15.38 9.37
C TYR A 259 6.72 -15.83 10.83
N ARG A 260 5.93 -16.80 11.26
CA ARG A 260 5.98 -17.39 12.61
C ARG A 260 6.60 -18.78 12.65
N LYS A 261 6.72 -19.44 11.50
CA LYS A 261 7.28 -20.78 11.37
C LYS A 261 8.52 -20.75 10.50
N ALA A 262 9.63 -21.23 11.04
CA ALA A 262 10.90 -21.25 10.37
C ALA A 262 11.54 -22.64 10.38
N GLU A 263 12.39 -22.89 9.39
CA GLU A 263 13.16 -24.13 9.25
C GLU A 263 14.64 -23.85 8.98
N ILE A 264 15.49 -24.69 9.56
CA ILE A 264 16.90 -24.82 9.23
C ILE A 264 17.10 -26.14 8.46
N HIS A 265 17.52 -26.05 7.22
CA HIS A 265 17.86 -27.18 6.38
C HIS A 265 19.37 -27.42 6.42
N LYS A 266 19.79 -28.54 7.00
CA LYS A 266 21.20 -28.92 7.13
C LYS A 266 21.72 -29.61 5.87
N PRO A 267 23.03 -29.54 5.55
CA PRO A 267 23.61 -30.21 4.39
C PRO A 267 23.43 -31.74 4.36
N ASP A 268 23.26 -32.36 5.54
CA ASP A 268 23.00 -33.81 5.68
C ASP A 268 21.51 -34.17 5.45
N GLY A 269 20.69 -33.23 5.06
CA GLY A 269 19.26 -33.41 4.77
C GLY A 269 18.35 -33.33 6.01
N LYS A 270 18.88 -33.11 7.21
CA LYS A 270 18.05 -32.90 8.40
C LYS A 270 17.41 -31.52 8.37
N VAL A 271 16.17 -31.46 8.84
CA VAL A 271 15.41 -30.22 8.98
C VAL A 271 15.07 -30.02 10.47
N LYS A 272 15.30 -28.81 10.96
CA LYS A 272 14.84 -28.34 12.27
C LYS A 272 13.79 -27.28 12.08
N SER A 273 12.61 -27.47 12.68
CA SER A 273 11.51 -26.51 12.62
C SER A 273 11.37 -25.77 13.95
N PHE A 274 11.01 -24.48 13.90
CA PHE A 274 10.84 -23.60 15.04
C PHE A 274 9.56 -22.78 14.92
N ASP A 275 8.88 -22.55 16.05
CA ASP A 275 7.84 -21.53 16.18
C ASP A 275 8.45 -20.26 16.77
N LEU A 276 8.30 -19.13 16.08
CA LEU A 276 8.87 -17.85 16.49
C LEU A 276 7.76 -16.96 17.09
N ASN A 277 7.69 -16.92 18.42
CA ASN A 277 6.69 -16.17 19.17
C ASN A 277 7.19 -14.76 19.54
N TYR A 278 7.67 -14.00 18.54
CA TYR A 278 8.08 -12.61 18.72
C TYR A 278 6.87 -11.67 18.90
N GLU A 279 7.10 -10.53 19.55
CA GLU A 279 6.09 -9.49 19.71
C GLU A 279 5.96 -8.65 18.42
N SER A 280 4.71 -8.33 18.04
CA SER A 280 4.41 -7.39 16.97
C SER A 280 3.17 -6.55 17.30
N SER A 281 3.24 -5.24 17.03
CA SER A 281 2.21 -4.28 17.44
C SER A 281 0.98 -4.33 16.55
N GLY A 282 1.15 -4.73 15.29
CA GLY A 282 0.04 -4.91 14.36
C GLY A 282 0.16 -4.07 13.09
N SER A 283 -0.84 -4.21 12.24
CA SER A 283 -0.98 -3.50 10.96
C SER A 283 -2.21 -2.61 11.01
N ASP A 284 -2.09 -1.38 10.49
CA ASP A 284 -3.21 -0.45 10.43
C ASP A 284 -4.36 -1.02 9.60
N ILE A 285 -5.57 -0.74 10.03
CA ILE A 285 -6.78 -1.10 9.31
C ILE A 285 -6.98 -0.10 8.17
N PHE A 286 -7.27 -0.61 6.99
CA PHE A 286 -7.43 0.22 5.79
C PHE A 286 -8.87 0.31 5.30
N TYR A 287 -9.71 -0.70 5.58
CA TYR A 287 -11.13 -0.70 5.22
C TYR A 287 -11.96 -1.53 6.19
N ASN A 288 -13.21 -1.08 6.42
CA ASN A 288 -14.20 -1.76 7.24
C ASN A 288 -15.50 -1.95 6.44
N HIS A 289 -16.12 -3.14 6.48
CA HIS A 289 -17.27 -3.53 5.69
C HIS A 289 -18.24 -4.40 6.46
N ALA A 290 -19.55 -4.19 6.30
CA ALA A 290 -20.57 -5.10 6.82
C ALA A 290 -20.75 -6.28 5.87
N GLY A 291 -20.48 -7.47 6.34
CA GLY A 291 -20.72 -8.70 5.58
C GLY A 291 -22.19 -9.07 5.45
N PRO A 292 -22.53 -9.95 4.50
CA PRO A 292 -23.91 -10.42 4.31
C PRO A 292 -24.40 -11.34 5.43
N ASP A 293 -23.52 -11.80 6.31
CA ASP A 293 -23.76 -12.67 7.46
C ASP A 293 -23.89 -11.89 8.80
N GLY A 294 -23.90 -10.55 8.75
CA GLY A 294 -23.99 -9.70 9.93
C GLY A 294 -22.65 -9.47 10.67
N CYS A 295 -21.57 -10.07 10.20
CA CYS A 295 -20.23 -9.82 10.72
C CYS A 295 -19.62 -8.53 10.12
N LEU A 296 -18.68 -7.93 10.85
CA LEU A 296 -17.79 -6.93 10.29
C LEU A 296 -16.58 -7.61 9.65
N TYR A 297 -16.23 -7.17 8.47
CA TYR A 297 -15.02 -7.55 7.76
C TYR A 297 -14.14 -6.33 7.52
N GLY A 298 -12.84 -6.56 7.37
CA GLY A 298 -11.94 -5.47 7.03
C GLY A 298 -10.61 -5.94 6.52
N SER A 299 -9.78 -4.98 6.13
CA SER A 299 -8.42 -5.25 5.65
C SER A 299 -7.38 -4.45 6.40
N SER A 300 -6.17 -5.02 6.53
CA SER A 300 -4.98 -4.29 6.93
C SER A 300 -4.23 -3.71 5.73
N ILE A 301 -3.26 -2.83 6.03
CA ILE A 301 -2.31 -2.29 5.06
C ILE A 301 -0.94 -2.96 5.26
N LEU A 302 -0.29 -3.37 4.17
CA LEU A 302 1.11 -3.80 4.09
C LEU A 302 1.60 -4.69 5.25
N PRO A 303 1.29 -5.99 5.25
CA PRO A 303 0.64 -6.74 4.19
C PRO A 303 -0.88 -6.71 4.28
N LEU A 304 -1.54 -6.96 3.14
CA LEU A 304 -2.98 -7.14 3.09
C LEU A 304 -3.36 -8.47 3.75
N HIS A 305 -3.96 -8.38 4.93
CA HIS A 305 -4.73 -9.45 5.53
C HIS A 305 -6.20 -9.07 5.59
N PHE A 306 -7.05 -10.07 5.50
CA PHE A 306 -8.49 -9.97 5.66
C PHE A 306 -8.84 -10.42 7.08
N PHE A 307 -9.68 -9.67 7.79
CA PHE A 307 -10.11 -10.03 9.12
C PHE A 307 -11.63 -10.03 9.24
N ARG A 308 -12.15 -10.73 10.24
CA ARG A 308 -13.56 -10.78 10.61
C ARG A 308 -13.73 -10.49 12.09
N TYR A 309 -14.76 -9.70 12.40
CA TYR A 309 -15.28 -9.55 13.76
C TYR A 309 -16.75 -9.95 13.78
N ASN A 310 -17.14 -10.85 14.69
CA ASN A 310 -18.52 -11.25 14.90
C ASN A 310 -19.09 -10.52 16.12
N PRO A 311 -20.04 -9.58 15.94
CA PRO A 311 -20.63 -8.82 17.05
C PRO A 311 -21.44 -9.64 18.05
N GLU A 312 -21.93 -10.82 17.65
CA GLU A 312 -22.78 -11.67 18.51
C GLU A 312 -21.97 -12.35 19.63
N ASN A 313 -20.74 -12.76 19.34
CA ASN A 313 -19.89 -13.49 20.28
C ASN A 313 -18.56 -12.80 20.58
N ASN A 314 -18.33 -11.59 20.04
CA ASN A 314 -17.10 -10.81 20.15
C ASN A 314 -15.85 -11.53 19.61
N GLU A 315 -16.00 -12.42 18.65
CA GLU A 315 -14.88 -13.14 18.04
C GLU A 315 -14.19 -12.26 16.99
N LEU A 316 -12.91 -11.96 17.20
CA LEU A 316 -12.05 -11.23 16.28
C LEU A 316 -10.99 -12.18 15.69
N VAL A 317 -10.97 -12.35 14.36
CA VAL A 317 -10.14 -13.34 13.67
C VAL A 317 -9.38 -12.70 12.52
N ASP A 318 -8.06 -12.86 12.52
CA ASP A 318 -7.23 -12.66 11.32
C ASP A 318 -7.42 -13.87 10.40
N LEU A 319 -8.05 -13.66 9.25
CA LEU A 319 -8.31 -14.70 8.25
C LEU A 319 -7.10 -14.89 7.31
N GLY A 320 -6.13 -13.96 7.32
CA GLY A 320 -4.93 -14.02 6.51
C GLY A 320 -5.10 -13.43 5.11
N LYS A 321 -4.30 -13.93 4.18
CA LYS A 321 -4.21 -13.46 2.79
C LYS A 321 -5.54 -13.65 2.04
N CYS A 322 -6.05 -12.60 1.38
CA CYS A 322 -7.29 -12.65 0.59
C CYS A 322 -7.12 -12.24 -0.87
N SER A 323 -5.93 -11.79 -1.27
CA SER A 323 -5.61 -11.35 -2.64
C SER A 323 -4.13 -11.58 -2.93
N ASN A 324 -3.76 -11.72 -4.21
CA ASN A 324 -2.37 -11.66 -4.65
C ASN A 324 -1.84 -10.22 -4.75
N ALA A 325 -2.71 -9.22 -4.67
CA ALA A 325 -2.32 -7.85 -4.38
C ALA A 325 -1.92 -7.75 -2.90
N GLY A 326 -0.66 -7.46 -2.63
CA GLY A 326 -0.11 -7.52 -1.25
C GLY A 326 -0.18 -6.21 -0.46
N GLY A 327 -0.83 -5.18 -1.00
CA GLY A 327 -0.92 -3.86 -0.37
C GLY A 327 -2.09 -3.76 0.61
N GLU A 328 -3.24 -3.29 0.15
CA GLU A 328 -4.46 -3.09 0.94
C GLU A 328 -5.72 -3.32 0.10
N ALA A 329 -6.86 -3.66 0.72
CA ALA A 329 -8.16 -3.61 0.09
C ALA A 329 -8.76 -2.21 0.29
N TYR A 330 -9.02 -1.53 -0.82
CA TYR A 330 -9.54 -0.15 -0.81
C TYR A 330 -11.04 -0.08 -0.59
N SER A 331 -11.76 -1.11 -1.03
CA SER A 331 -13.22 -1.15 -0.94
C SER A 331 -13.75 -2.58 -1.12
N MET A 332 -14.98 -2.80 -0.62
CA MET A 332 -15.66 -4.08 -0.71
C MET A 332 -17.14 -3.85 -1.05
N ALA A 333 -17.79 -4.87 -1.62
CA ALA A 333 -19.22 -4.85 -1.89
C ALA A 333 -19.85 -6.24 -1.75
N ASN A 334 -21.09 -6.28 -1.29
CA ASN A 334 -21.84 -7.54 -1.15
C ASN A 334 -22.70 -7.80 -2.39
N LEU A 335 -22.61 -9.00 -2.95
CA LEU A 335 -23.49 -9.45 -4.03
C LEU A 335 -23.78 -10.94 -3.89
N ASN A 336 -25.06 -11.30 -3.89
CA ASN A 336 -25.53 -12.70 -3.83
C ASN A 336 -24.91 -13.50 -2.66
N GLY A 337 -24.83 -12.90 -1.46
CA GLY A 337 -24.31 -13.56 -0.25
C GLY A 337 -22.79 -13.67 -0.19
N LYS A 338 -22.07 -13.09 -1.14
CA LYS A 338 -20.60 -13.02 -1.16
C LYS A 338 -20.10 -11.60 -0.95
N ILE A 339 -18.84 -11.46 -0.51
CA ILE A 339 -18.08 -10.22 -0.44
C ILE A 339 -17.12 -10.19 -1.62
N TYR A 340 -17.12 -9.10 -2.38
CA TYR A 340 -16.14 -8.80 -3.43
C TYR A 340 -15.16 -7.77 -2.90
N ILE A 341 -13.88 -8.10 -2.95
CA ILE A 341 -12.78 -7.33 -2.35
C ILE A 341 -11.96 -6.74 -3.50
N SER A 342 -11.81 -5.42 -3.52
CA SER A 342 -11.00 -4.70 -4.53
C SER A 342 -9.70 -4.23 -3.90
N SER A 343 -8.56 -4.75 -4.38
CA SER A 343 -7.26 -4.63 -3.73
C SER A 343 -6.21 -3.92 -4.58
N TYR A 344 -5.28 -3.23 -3.91
CA TYR A 344 -4.07 -2.61 -4.44
C TYR A 344 -2.86 -3.53 -4.21
N PRO A 345 -1.89 -3.57 -5.13
CA PRO A 345 -1.84 -2.89 -6.43
C PRO A 345 -2.66 -3.59 -7.53
N GLY A 346 -2.96 -2.81 -8.60
CA GLY A 346 -3.49 -3.35 -9.85
C GLY A 346 -4.99 -3.60 -9.87
N ALA A 347 -5.76 -3.04 -8.92
CA ALA A 347 -7.22 -3.20 -8.82
C ALA A 347 -7.65 -4.67 -8.97
N THR A 348 -7.02 -5.54 -8.20
CA THR A 348 -7.28 -6.98 -8.18
C THR A 348 -8.59 -7.26 -7.46
N ILE A 349 -9.43 -8.09 -8.07
CA ILE A 349 -10.70 -8.52 -7.48
C ILE A 349 -10.55 -9.90 -6.86
N SER A 350 -11.06 -10.07 -5.64
CA SER A 350 -11.24 -11.37 -4.99
C SER A 350 -12.69 -11.54 -4.56
N GLU A 351 -13.22 -12.78 -4.60
CA GLU A 351 -14.55 -13.11 -4.14
C GLU A 351 -14.48 -14.05 -2.93
N TYR A 352 -15.22 -13.72 -1.88
CA TYR A 352 -15.28 -14.49 -0.64
C TYR A 352 -16.71 -14.83 -0.28
N ASP A 353 -16.96 -16.09 0.05
CA ASP A 353 -18.25 -16.62 0.52
C ASP A 353 -18.15 -16.93 2.03
N PRO A 354 -18.77 -16.13 2.92
CA PRO A 354 -18.68 -16.35 4.36
C PRO A 354 -19.24 -17.69 4.83
N SER A 355 -20.09 -18.33 4.03
CA SER A 355 -20.68 -19.63 4.37
C SER A 355 -19.76 -20.83 4.15
N LYS A 356 -18.59 -20.60 3.53
CA LYS A 356 -17.62 -21.64 3.18
C LYS A 356 -16.34 -21.53 4.00
N PRO A 357 -15.61 -22.64 4.17
CA PRO A 357 -14.29 -22.61 4.79
C PRO A 357 -13.34 -21.66 4.09
N TYR A 358 -12.51 -20.99 4.88
CA TYR A 358 -11.47 -20.11 4.36
C TYR A 358 -10.31 -20.93 3.76
N HIS A 359 -10.02 -20.72 2.48
CA HIS A 359 -8.89 -21.31 1.76
C HIS A 359 -8.56 -20.43 0.56
N PHE A 360 -7.64 -19.50 0.75
CA PHE A 360 -7.25 -18.55 -0.30
C PHE A 360 -6.56 -19.24 -1.48
N GLY A 361 -6.95 -18.86 -2.68
CA GLY A 361 -6.29 -19.30 -3.91
C GLY A 361 -6.84 -18.62 -5.17
N THR A 362 -6.49 -19.16 -6.34
CA THR A 362 -6.88 -18.63 -7.66
C THR A 362 -7.76 -19.60 -8.45
N GLN A 363 -7.95 -20.82 -7.92
CA GLN A 363 -8.66 -21.87 -8.62
C GLN A 363 -10.18 -21.83 -8.34
N PRO A 364 -11.01 -22.35 -9.23
CA PRO A 364 -12.43 -22.57 -8.93
C PRO A 364 -12.59 -23.43 -7.66
N GLY A 365 -13.31 -22.91 -6.67
CA GLY A 365 -13.53 -23.57 -5.38
C GLY A 365 -12.69 -22.99 -4.24
N ASP A 366 -11.65 -22.24 -4.50
CA ASP A 366 -10.94 -21.48 -3.48
C ASP A 366 -11.82 -20.38 -2.86
N ASN A 367 -11.57 -20.04 -1.61
CA ASN A 367 -12.37 -19.09 -0.84
C ASN A 367 -11.56 -18.36 0.24
N PRO A 368 -11.12 -17.11 0.03
CA PRO A 368 -11.37 -16.26 -1.13
C PRO A 368 -10.73 -16.78 -2.42
N ARG A 369 -11.38 -16.50 -3.54
CA ARG A 369 -10.82 -16.72 -4.86
C ARG A 369 -10.37 -15.39 -5.47
N ASP A 370 -9.07 -15.26 -5.74
CA ASP A 370 -8.51 -14.15 -6.50
C ASP A 370 -8.80 -14.35 -8.00
N VAL A 371 -9.59 -13.46 -8.60
CA VAL A 371 -9.96 -13.50 -10.01
C VAL A 371 -9.07 -12.58 -10.87
N GLY A 372 -8.07 -11.96 -10.24
CA GLY A 372 -7.06 -11.13 -10.90
C GLY A 372 -7.48 -9.68 -11.14
N ARG A 373 -6.64 -8.92 -11.81
CA ARG A 373 -6.86 -7.50 -12.11
C ARG A 373 -8.16 -7.29 -12.89
N ILE A 374 -8.87 -6.18 -12.58
CA ILE A 374 -10.11 -5.83 -13.28
C ILE A 374 -9.82 -5.32 -14.70
N ASP A 375 -8.76 -4.55 -14.89
CA ASP A 375 -8.26 -4.05 -16.17
C ASP A 375 -6.76 -3.70 -16.10
N GLU A 376 -6.18 -3.19 -17.19
CA GLU A 376 -4.74 -2.91 -17.29
C GLU A 376 -4.32 -1.54 -16.73
N ILE A 377 -5.26 -0.58 -16.58
CA ILE A 377 -4.98 0.80 -16.16
C ILE A 377 -5.32 1.03 -14.70
N SER A 378 -6.41 0.45 -14.21
CA SER A 378 -6.83 0.56 -12.80
C SER A 378 -5.75 0.06 -11.85
N TYR A 379 -5.47 0.86 -10.82
CA TYR A 379 -4.41 0.52 -9.87
C TYR A 379 -4.84 0.60 -8.41
N ARG A 380 -5.49 1.73 -8.01
CA ARG A 380 -6.08 1.92 -6.68
C ARG A 380 -7.60 1.96 -6.81
N PRO A 381 -8.31 0.87 -6.47
CA PRO A 381 -9.77 0.74 -6.63
C PRO A 381 -10.50 1.46 -5.48
N ARG A 382 -10.71 2.77 -5.61
CA ARG A 382 -11.17 3.65 -4.54
C ARG A 382 -12.59 3.37 -4.05
N SER A 383 -13.47 2.90 -4.91
CA SER A 383 -14.84 2.56 -4.56
C SER A 383 -15.31 1.34 -5.33
N THR A 384 -16.02 0.44 -4.65
CA THR A 384 -16.65 -0.75 -5.23
C THR A 384 -18.13 -0.73 -4.94
N LEU A 385 -18.96 -0.94 -5.96
CA LEU A 385 -20.41 -0.95 -5.90
C LEU A 385 -20.95 -2.24 -6.49
N ALA A 386 -21.83 -2.92 -5.77
CA ALA A 386 -22.59 -4.06 -6.27
C ALA A 386 -23.99 -3.64 -6.71
N GLY A 387 -24.54 -4.27 -7.73
CA GLY A 387 -25.94 -4.14 -8.07
C GLY A 387 -26.27 -4.10 -9.53
N PRO A 388 -26.09 -2.99 -10.26
CA PRO A 388 -26.56 -2.90 -11.65
C PRO A 388 -26.10 -4.07 -12.53
N LEU A 389 -27.06 -4.73 -13.16
CA LEU A 389 -26.87 -5.94 -14.00
C LEU A 389 -26.26 -7.15 -13.26
N GLY A 390 -26.33 -7.21 -11.92
CA GLY A 390 -25.67 -8.27 -11.15
C GLY A 390 -24.13 -8.22 -11.23
N ARG A 391 -23.56 -7.05 -11.52
CA ARG A 391 -22.12 -6.81 -11.67
C ARG A 391 -21.53 -6.07 -10.48
N ILE A 392 -20.22 -6.20 -10.33
CA ILE A 392 -19.40 -5.42 -9.42
C ILE A 392 -18.76 -4.28 -10.21
N TRP A 393 -19.03 -3.05 -9.81
CA TRP A 393 -18.51 -1.83 -10.43
C TRP A 393 -17.40 -1.23 -9.58
N THR A 394 -16.33 -0.74 -10.21
CA THR A 394 -15.15 -0.21 -9.50
C THR A 394 -14.72 1.10 -10.14
N ALA A 395 -14.55 2.13 -9.30
CA ALA A 395 -13.92 3.40 -9.65
C ALA A 395 -12.46 3.37 -9.19
N SER A 396 -11.52 3.73 -10.07
CA SER A 396 -10.10 3.56 -9.77
C SER A 396 -9.25 4.78 -10.12
N ILE A 397 -8.22 5.04 -9.32
CA ILE A 397 -7.06 5.83 -9.74
C ILE A 397 -6.19 4.95 -10.64
N PRO A 398 -5.62 5.48 -11.74
CA PRO A 398 -4.81 4.71 -12.67
C PRO A 398 -3.43 4.40 -12.12
N ASP A 399 -2.68 3.59 -12.84
CA ASP A 399 -1.30 3.24 -12.52
C ASP A 399 -0.37 4.47 -12.55
N TYR A 400 0.83 4.33 -12.02
CA TYR A 400 1.85 5.37 -11.93
C TYR A 400 2.10 6.05 -13.27
N GLY A 401 2.22 7.38 -13.25
CA GLY A 401 2.49 8.18 -14.44
C GLY A 401 1.31 8.34 -15.40
N LEU A 402 0.12 7.78 -15.10
CA LEU A 402 -1.07 7.85 -15.95
C LEU A 402 -2.13 8.78 -15.36
N TRP A 403 -3.03 9.26 -16.24
CA TRP A 403 -4.22 10.05 -15.90
C TRP A 403 -5.48 9.33 -16.38
N GLY A 404 -6.65 9.82 -15.97
CA GLY A 404 -7.93 9.31 -16.47
C GLY A 404 -8.29 7.93 -15.91
N GLY A 405 -8.33 7.80 -14.57
CA GLY A 405 -8.72 6.54 -13.92
C GLY A 405 -10.12 6.08 -14.33
N PRO A 406 -10.29 4.81 -14.75
CA PRO A 406 -11.51 4.34 -15.39
C PRO A 406 -12.61 3.99 -14.39
N LEU A 407 -13.83 3.85 -14.94
CA LEU A 407 -14.92 3.07 -14.37
C LEU A 407 -14.84 1.68 -14.97
N SER A 408 -14.82 0.64 -14.16
CA SER A 408 -14.70 -0.75 -14.61
C SER A 408 -15.78 -1.63 -13.99
N CYS A 409 -16.11 -2.76 -14.60
CA CYS A 409 -17.02 -3.73 -14.01
C CYS A 409 -16.56 -5.17 -14.21
N TYR A 410 -16.96 -6.01 -13.28
CA TYR A 410 -16.77 -7.47 -13.28
C TYR A 410 -18.12 -8.16 -13.17
N ASP A 411 -18.37 -9.12 -14.06
CA ASP A 411 -19.54 -9.99 -14.03
C ASP A 411 -19.17 -11.33 -13.38
N PRO A 412 -19.64 -11.61 -12.15
CA PRO A 412 -19.29 -12.86 -11.47
C PRO A 412 -19.89 -14.12 -12.09
N GLN A 413 -20.93 -14.00 -12.94
CA GLN A 413 -21.57 -15.15 -13.58
C GLN A 413 -20.79 -15.61 -14.82
N THR A 414 -20.30 -14.66 -15.60
CA THR A 414 -19.59 -14.93 -16.86
C THR A 414 -18.08 -14.87 -16.72
N GLY A 415 -17.58 -14.19 -15.67
CA GLY A 415 -16.17 -13.87 -15.50
C GLY A 415 -15.69 -12.68 -16.36
N GLU A 416 -16.61 -12.04 -17.10
CA GLU A 416 -16.30 -10.91 -17.96
C GLU A 416 -15.83 -9.70 -17.14
N LYS A 417 -14.76 -9.05 -17.60
CA LYS A 417 -14.24 -7.79 -17.07
C LYS A 417 -14.28 -6.74 -18.17
N LYS A 418 -14.75 -5.54 -17.84
CA LYS A 418 -14.85 -4.44 -18.80
C LYS A 418 -14.45 -3.13 -18.15
N ALA A 419 -13.71 -2.29 -18.87
CA ALA A 419 -13.31 -0.97 -18.44
C ALA A 419 -13.76 0.10 -19.43
N TYR A 420 -14.16 1.26 -18.91
CA TYR A 420 -14.60 2.42 -19.67
C TYR A 420 -13.61 3.55 -19.42
N TYR A 421 -12.78 3.80 -20.42
CA TYR A 421 -11.70 4.77 -20.37
C TYR A 421 -12.14 6.14 -20.86
N ASN A 422 -11.43 7.19 -20.44
CA ASN A 422 -11.61 8.58 -20.90
C ASN A 422 -13.01 9.18 -20.67
N ILE A 423 -13.79 8.66 -19.70
CA ILE A 423 -15.15 9.16 -19.42
C ILE A 423 -15.11 10.61 -18.89
N CYS A 424 -14.10 10.93 -18.09
CA CYS A 424 -13.91 12.23 -17.44
C CYS A 424 -12.55 12.87 -17.79
N GLY A 425 -12.01 12.56 -18.97
CA GLY A 425 -10.72 13.07 -19.44
C GLY A 425 -9.56 12.65 -18.51
N ASP A 426 -8.73 13.61 -18.09
CA ASP A 426 -7.59 13.36 -17.22
C ASP A 426 -7.94 13.26 -15.72
N ALA A 427 -9.22 13.49 -15.33
CA ALA A 427 -9.71 13.18 -13.99
C ALA A 427 -9.88 11.67 -13.80
N SER A 428 -9.84 11.19 -12.54
CA SER A 428 -10.04 9.77 -12.23
C SER A 428 -11.40 9.54 -11.57
N CYS A 429 -12.09 8.46 -11.95
CA CYS A 429 -13.26 7.97 -11.21
C CYS A 429 -12.85 7.62 -9.78
N TYR A 430 -13.65 8.04 -8.79
CA TYR A 430 -13.24 7.93 -7.38
C TYR A 430 -14.29 7.31 -6.47
N THR A 431 -15.54 7.80 -6.49
CA THR A 431 -16.63 7.32 -5.66
C THR A 431 -17.85 6.95 -6.49
N LEU A 432 -18.62 5.98 -6.01
CA LEU A 432 -19.79 5.43 -6.69
C LEU A 432 -21.02 5.46 -5.77
N ALA A 433 -22.20 5.79 -6.33
CA ALA A 433 -23.49 5.57 -5.70
C ALA A 433 -24.50 5.07 -6.76
N TYR A 434 -25.32 4.10 -6.38
CA TYR A 434 -26.38 3.56 -7.27
C TYR A 434 -27.68 4.34 -7.10
N LEU A 435 -28.27 4.74 -8.20
CA LEU A 435 -29.57 5.42 -8.30
C LEU A 435 -30.60 4.45 -8.89
N PRO A 436 -31.26 3.64 -8.08
CA PRO A 436 -32.17 2.58 -8.58
C PRO A 436 -33.35 3.13 -9.36
N ASP A 437 -33.95 4.23 -8.94
CA ASP A 437 -35.12 4.82 -9.59
C ASP A 437 -34.82 5.43 -10.98
N GLN A 438 -33.60 5.94 -11.15
CA GLN A 438 -33.12 6.48 -12.42
C GLN A 438 -32.43 5.43 -13.29
N GLU A 439 -32.14 4.24 -12.73
CA GLU A 439 -31.33 3.20 -13.36
C GLU A 439 -29.96 3.70 -13.83
N LEU A 440 -29.28 4.50 -12.98
CA LEU A 440 -27.97 5.13 -13.24
C LEU A 440 -26.97 4.83 -12.10
N ILE A 441 -25.70 5.02 -12.41
CA ILE A 441 -24.64 5.09 -11.40
C ILE A 441 -24.15 6.54 -11.34
N ALA A 442 -24.16 7.14 -10.16
CA ALA A 442 -23.49 8.41 -9.93
C ALA A 442 -22.01 8.16 -9.64
N VAL A 443 -21.15 8.90 -10.28
CA VAL A 443 -19.70 8.77 -10.18
C VAL A 443 -19.09 10.12 -9.83
N GLY A 444 -18.50 10.21 -8.64
CA GLY A 444 -17.68 11.33 -8.23
C GLY A 444 -16.23 11.10 -8.67
N THR A 445 -15.55 12.18 -9.08
CA THR A 445 -14.17 12.10 -9.56
C THR A 445 -13.17 12.75 -8.62
N THR A 446 -11.88 12.56 -8.90
CA THR A 446 -10.77 13.34 -8.36
C THR A 446 -9.92 13.89 -9.50
N ILE A 447 -9.27 15.05 -9.25
CA ILE A 447 -8.30 15.63 -10.21
C ILE A 447 -6.98 14.83 -10.25
N SER A 448 -6.76 13.93 -9.29
CA SER A 448 -5.52 13.17 -9.16
C SER A 448 -5.43 12.07 -10.20
N GLY A 449 -4.27 11.95 -10.84
CA GLY A 449 -3.86 10.77 -11.58
C GLY A 449 -3.11 9.76 -10.71
N GLY A 450 -2.41 8.82 -11.34
CA GLY A 450 -1.51 7.88 -10.68
C GLY A 450 -0.32 8.59 -10.02
N SER A 451 0.34 7.91 -9.09
CA SER A 451 1.51 8.47 -8.41
C SER A 451 2.57 8.94 -9.40
N GLY A 452 3.25 10.04 -9.07
CA GLY A 452 4.23 10.69 -9.96
C GLY A 452 3.61 11.67 -10.97
N THR A 453 2.29 11.83 -10.98
CA THR A 453 1.61 12.81 -11.86
C THR A 453 1.25 14.07 -11.11
N GLN A 454 1.07 15.16 -11.88
CA GLN A 454 0.43 16.37 -11.40
C GLN A 454 -0.95 16.50 -12.05
N PRO A 455 -1.94 17.09 -11.35
CA PRO A 455 -3.27 17.28 -11.92
C PRO A 455 -3.23 18.06 -13.25
N LYS A 456 -3.98 17.60 -14.26
CA LYS A 456 -4.15 18.26 -15.56
C LYS A 456 -5.51 18.94 -15.69
N VAL A 457 -6.44 18.65 -14.79
CA VAL A 457 -7.78 19.27 -14.74
C VAL A 457 -7.88 20.17 -13.52
N ALA A 458 -8.66 21.26 -13.67
CA ALA A 458 -8.76 22.28 -12.62
C ALA A 458 -9.69 21.87 -11.48
N GLN A 459 -10.65 20.97 -11.72
CA GLN A 459 -11.66 20.56 -10.74
C GLN A 459 -12.20 19.17 -11.03
N ALA A 460 -12.67 18.51 -9.97
CA ALA A 460 -13.42 17.27 -10.05
C ALA A 460 -14.87 17.51 -10.47
N ILE A 461 -15.51 16.49 -11.04
CA ILE A 461 -16.91 16.52 -11.50
C ILE A 461 -17.70 15.38 -10.85
N LEU A 462 -19.01 15.56 -10.75
CA LEU A 462 -19.98 14.49 -10.59
C LEU A 462 -20.58 14.19 -11.95
N PHE A 463 -20.69 12.89 -12.34
CA PHE A 463 -21.39 12.53 -13.56
C PHE A 463 -22.33 11.35 -13.31
N LEU A 464 -23.33 11.18 -14.21
CA LEU A 464 -24.26 10.06 -14.20
C LEU A 464 -23.94 9.14 -15.38
N TRP A 465 -23.80 7.86 -15.06
CA TRP A 465 -23.47 6.79 -15.99
C TRP A 465 -24.68 5.89 -16.24
N ASP A 466 -25.12 5.84 -17.49
CA ASP A 466 -26.11 4.87 -17.95
C ASP A 466 -25.41 3.54 -18.22
N TYR A 467 -25.51 2.64 -17.26
CA TYR A 467 -24.86 1.34 -17.31
C TYR A 467 -25.47 0.37 -18.34
N LYS A 468 -26.71 0.62 -18.80
CA LYS A 468 -27.38 -0.19 -19.84
C LYS A 468 -26.90 0.19 -21.23
N ASN A 469 -26.74 1.49 -21.49
CA ASN A 469 -26.30 2.04 -22.76
C ASN A 469 -24.80 2.38 -22.77
N GLU A 470 -24.10 2.15 -21.65
CA GLU A 470 -22.65 2.34 -21.48
C GLU A 470 -22.17 3.73 -21.86
N LYS A 471 -22.85 4.75 -21.37
CA LYS A 471 -22.52 6.15 -21.68
C LYS A 471 -22.76 7.09 -20.51
N LYS A 472 -21.99 8.17 -20.49
CA LYS A 472 -22.24 9.31 -19.63
C LYS A 472 -23.45 10.09 -20.16
N VAL A 473 -24.46 10.32 -19.30
CA VAL A 473 -25.71 11.01 -19.69
C VAL A 473 -25.81 12.42 -19.10
N TRP A 474 -25.04 12.71 -18.06
CA TRP A 474 -24.98 14.02 -17.43
C TRP A 474 -23.65 14.20 -16.73
N GLU A 475 -23.16 15.45 -16.62
CA GLU A 475 -22.07 15.85 -15.74
C GLU A 475 -22.29 17.25 -15.19
N GLY A 476 -21.75 17.52 -14.02
CA GLY A 476 -21.81 18.82 -13.38
C GLY A 476 -20.74 19.01 -12.32
N THR A 477 -20.62 20.27 -11.89
CA THR A 477 -19.69 20.71 -10.85
C THR A 477 -20.45 21.46 -9.78
N LEU A 478 -19.88 21.54 -8.57
CA LEU A 478 -20.35 22.52 -7.60
C LEU A 478 -20.07 23.94 -8.12
N ASP A 479 -20.69 24.93 -7.48
CA ASP A 479 -20.51 26.37 -7.76
C ASP A 479 -19.10 26.90 -7.43
N ARG A 480 -18.24 26.04 -6.88
CA ARG A 480 -16.82 26.28 -6.61
C ARG A 480 -15.95 25.10 -7.06
N PRO A 481 -14.65 25.33 -7.37
CA PRO A 481 -13.73 24.24 -7.65
C PRO A 481 -13.56 23.31 -6.46
N VAL A 482 -13.55 22.00 -6.68
CA VAL A 482 -13.23 20.96 -5.71
C VAL A 482 -12.21 19.98 -6.31
N SER A 483 -11.37 19.39 -5.48
CA SER A 483 -10.35 18.46 -5.96
C SER A 483 -10.83 17.01 -5.98
N THR A 484 -11.70 16.63 -5.04
CA THR A 484 -12.14 15.24 -4.88
C THR A 484 -13.55 15.15 -4.31
N PHE A 485 -14.34 14.24 -4.85
CA PHE A 485 -15.57 13.72 -4.23
C PHE A 485 -15.19 12.54 -3.35
N ASN A 486 -15.11 12.74 -2.01
CA ASN A 486 -14.58 11.73 -1.09
C ASN A 486 -15.58 10.63 -0.75
N ALA A 487 -16.88 10.95 -0.72
CA ALA A 487 -17.94 9.99 -0.49
C ALA A 487 -19.18 10.35 -1.32
N LEU A 488 -19.91 9.33 -1.76
CA LEU A 488 -21.25 9.42 -2.32
C LEU A 488 -22.13 8.37 -1.65
N LEU A 489 -23.36 8.75 -1.32
CA LEU A 489 -24.37 7.88 -0.74
C LEU A 489 -25.74 8.25 -1.29
N THR A 490 -26.48 7.27 -1.79
CA THR A 490 -27.91 7.44 -2.10
C THR A 490 -28.71 7.33 -0.81
N GLY A 491 -29.34 8.42 -0.43
CA GLY A 491 -30.21 8.49 0.74
C GLY A 491 -31.52 7.72 0.52
N VAL A 492 -32.25 7.46 1.61
CA VAL A 492 -33.58 6.80 1.56
C VAL A 492 -34.62 7.59 0.77
N ASP A 493 -34.39 8.88 0.57
CA ASP A 493 -35.21 9.83 -0.21
C ASP A 493 -34.84 9.89 -1.71
N GLY A 494 -33.90 9.05 -2.15
CA GLY A 494 -33.44 8.99 -3.55
C GLY A 494 -32.46 10.08 -3.96
N ARG A 495 -32.14 11.07 -3.08
CA ARG A 495 -31.11 12.08 -3.34
C ARG A 495 -29.72 11.51 -3.07
N ILE A 496 -28.69 12.11 -3.69
CA ILE A 496 -27.29 11.81 -3.40
C ILE A 496 -26.79 12.80 -2.34
N TYR A 497 -26.19 12.23 -1.30
CA TYR A 497 -25.42 12.93 -0.29
C TYR A 497 -23.94 12.63 -0.52
N GLY A 498 -23.10 13.65 -0.46
CA GLY A 498 -21.68 13.45 -0.70
C GLY A 498 -20.81 14.43 0.05
N THR A 499 -19.53 14.11 0.15
CA THR A 499 -18.51 15.01 0.72
C THR A 499 -17.46 15.34 -0.32
N VAL A 500 -16.96 16.58 -0.26
CA VAL A 500 -15.94 17.09 -1.18
C VAL A 500 -14.82 17.82 -0.45
N THR A 501 -13.61 17.73 -1.04
CA THR A 501 -12.42 18.39 -0.52
C THR A 501 -11.66 19.17 -1.61
N GLY A 502 -10.79 20.08 -1.19
CA GLY A 502 -9.87 20.80 -2.07
C GLY A 502 -10.41 22.11 -2.64
N GLY A 503 -9.73 22.63 -3.66
CA GLY A 503 -10.05 23.92 -4.27
C GLY A 503 -9.73 25.14 -3.38
N GLY A 504 -8.88 24.95 -2.36
CA GLY A 504 -8.49 26.04 -1.45
C GLY A 504 -9.59 26.49 -0.47
N LYS A 505 -10.63 25.70 -0.29
CA LYS A 505 -11.78 25.94 0.58
C LYS A 505 -11.94 24.83 1.62
N PRO A 506 -12.64 25.09 2.74
CA PRO A 506 -13.05 24.03 3.66
C PRO A 506 -13.81 22.91 2.97
N SER A 507 -13.75 21.72 3.54
CA SER A 507 -14.51 20.56 3.06
C SER A 507 -16.01 20.76 3.27
N GLU A 508 -16.81 20.28 2.34
CA GLU A 508 -18.26 20.44 2.37
C GLU A 508 -18.98 19.11 2.19
N LEU A 509 -20.16 19.03 2.78
CA LEU A 509 -21.21 18.08 2.48
C LEU A 509 -22.15 18.73 1.48
N PHE A 510 -22.60 18.00 0.46
CA PHE A 510 -23.55 18.48 -0.52
C PHE A 510 -24.73 17.51 -0.68
N VAL A 511 -25.83 18.04 -1.22
CA VAL A 511 -27.00 17.27 -1.64
C VAL A 511 -27.19 17.48 -3.13
N PHE A 512 -27.35 16.39 -3.87
CA PHE A 512 -27.65 16.41 -5.31
C PHE A 512 -28.97 15.69 -5.57
N ASP A 513 -29.87 16.36 -6.28
CA ASP A 513 -31.16 15.80 -6.71
C ASP A 513 -31.02 15.22 -8.12
N PRO A 514 -31.09 13.89 -8.30
CA PRO A 514 -30.93 13.25 -9.60
C PRO A 514 -32.12 13.45 -10.54
N VAL A 515 -33.28 13.92 -10.06
CA VAL A 515 -34.46 14.21 -10.88
C VAL A 515 -34.33 15.59 -11.54
N THR A 516 -33.93 16.59 -10.78
CA THR A 516 -33.75 17.96 -11.29
C THR A 516 -32.36 18.21 -11.84
N LEU A 517 -31.42 17.27 -11.61
CA LEU A 517 -30.01 17.36 -12.03
C LEU A 517 -29.28 18.56 -11.43
N LYS A 518 -29.57 18.87 -10.14
CA LYS A 518 -29.02 20.04 -9.46
C LYS A 518 -28.40 19.67 -8.11
N PHE A 519 -27.32 20.36 -7.78
CA PHE A 519 -26.86 20.47 -6.40
C PHE A 519 -27.83 21.42 -5.68
N THR A 520 -28.60 20.90 -4.73
CA THR A 520 -29.66 21.66 -4.04
C THR A 520 -29.16 22.37 -2.81
N ASP A 521 -28.24 21.75 -2.09
CA ASP A 521 -27.74 22.26 -0.81
C ASP A 521 -26.26 21.89 -0.63
N HIS A 522 -25.54 22.69 0.14
CA HIS A 522 -24.18 22.41 0.58
C HIS A 522 -23.91 23.06 1.94
N PHE A 523 -23.12 22.38 2.78
CA PHE A 523 -22.82 22.77 4.15
C PHE A 523 -21.36 22.49 4.46
N PRO A 524 -20.71 23.27 5.33
CA PRO A 524 -19.42 22.87 5.88
C PRO A 524 -19.58 21.52 6.59
N VAL A 525 -18.64 20.58 6.37
CA VAL A 525 -18.55 19.42 7.27
C VAL A 525 -18.24 19.90 8.69
N PRO A 526 -18.64 19.16 9.73
CA PRO A 526 -18.20 19.46 11.09
C PRO A 526 -16.67 19.50 11.22
N THR A 527 -16.13 19.53 12.40
CA THR A 527 -14.66 19.57 12.62
C THR A 527 -13.94 18.38 11.97
N GLY A 528 -12.73 18.60 11.45
CA GLY A 528 -11.89 17.59 10.82
C GLY A 528 -12.05 17.48 9.31
N TYR A 529 -11.40 16.49 8.70
CA TYR A 529 -11.51 16.17 7.27
C TYR A 529 -12.51 15.03 7.06
N PRO A 530 -13.38 15.08 6.03
CA PRO A 530 -14.26 13.96 5.74
C PRO A 530 -13.44 12.72 5.36
N LEU A 531 -13.79 11.58 5.90
CA LEU A 531 -13.16 10.32 5.55
C LEU A 531 -13.69 9.80 4.21
N ASP A 532 -12.84 9.15 3.44
CA ASP A 532 -13.22 8.51 2.18
C ASP A 532 -14.27 7.44 2.46
N LEU A 533 -15.30 7.37 1.59
CA LEU A 533 -16.46 6.46 1.73
C LEU A 533 -17.18 6.57 3.10
N GLY A 534 -17.01 7.70 3.78
CA GLY A 534 -17.40 7.91 5.17
C GLY A 534 -18.86 8.29 5.41
N LEU A 535 -19.79 7.93 4.52
CA LEU A 535 -21.24 8.14 4.70
C LEU A 535 -21.99 6.81 4.78
N GLN A 536 -22.92 6.69 5.71
CA GLN A 536 -23.73 5.50 5.96
C GLN A 536 -25.20 5.85 6.18
N ASN A 537 -26.13 5.07 5.60
CA ASN A 537 -27.55 5.17 5.95
C ASN A 537 -27.81 4.51 7.31
N GLY A 538 -28.43 5.25 8.23
CA GLY A 538 -28.93 4.71 9.48
C GLY A 538 -30.28 4.01 9.33
N HIS A 539 -30.59 3.11 10.25
CA HIS A 539 -31.91 2.44 10.30
C HIS A 539 -33.06 3.41 10.61
N ASP A 540 -32.75 4.59 11.17
CA ASP A 540 -33.68 5.68 11.48
C ASP A 540 -33.94 6.61 10.27
N GLY A 541 -33.43 6.28 9.10
CA GLY A 541 -33.55 7.06 7.88
C GLY A 541 -32.64 8.30 7.81
N LYS A 542 -31.76 8.50 8.80
CA LYS A 542 -30.76 9.55 8.80
C LYS A 542 -29.46 9.06 8.16
N ILE A 543 -28.56 10.01 7.88
CA ILE A 543 -27.24 9.75 7.31
C ILE A 543 -26.20 10.02 8.38
N TYR A 544 -25.34 9.04 8.60
CA TYR A 544 -24.20 9.13 9.51
C TYR A 544 -22.92 9.36 8.70
N GLY A 545 -22.16 10.38 9.08
CA GLY A 545 -20.94 10.76 8.39
C GLY A 545 -19.74 10.82 9.31
N PHE A 546 -18.57 10.53 8.75
CA PHE A 546 -17.29 10.54 9.46
C PHE A 546 -16.40 11.68 8.99
N THR A 547 -15.78 12.34 9.96
CA THR A 547 -14.57 13.12 9.75
C THR A 547 -13.43 12.54 10.59
N SER A 548 -12.22 13.02 10.41
CA SER A 548 -11.07 12.65 11.25
C SER A 548 -11.26 12.99 12.75
N SER A 549 -12.27 13.80 13.09
CA SER A 549 -12.45 14.31 14.47
C SER A 549 -13.84 14.06 15.06
N CYS A 550 -14.80 13.62 14.24
CA CYS A 550 -16.15 13.35 14.75
C CYS A 550 -16.95 12.39 13.86
N ILE A 551 -17.96 11.78 14.46
CA ILE A 551 -19.10 11.18 13.75
C ILE A 551 -20.27 12.15 13.91
N TYR A 552 -20.94 12.46 12.82
CA TYR A 552 -22.12 13.33 12.80
C TYR A 552 -23.32 12.62 12.18
N CYS A 553 -24.50 13.13 12.49
CA CYS A 553 -25.77 12.67 11.94
C CYS A 553 -26.39 13.83 11.14
N LEU A 554 -26.83 13.56 9.91
CA LEU A 554 -27.59 14.46 9.07
C LEU A 554 -29.02 13.92 8.94
N ASP A 555 -30.02 14.74 9.21
CA ASP A 555 -31.43 14.44 8.95
C ASP A 555 -31.79 14.88 7.51
N PRO A 556 -32.11 13.96 6.59
CA PRO A 556 -32.48 14.32 5.21
C PRO A 556 -33.71 15.21 5.08
N ALA A 557 -34.64 15.16 6.02
CA ALA A 557 -35.88 15.94 5.97
C ALA A 557 -35.68 17.42 6.34
N THR A 558 -34.79 17.68 7.30
CA THR A 558 -34.54 19.03 7.83
C THR A 558 -33.19 19.60 7.42
N LEU A 559 -32.28 18.78 6.93
CA LEU A 559 -30.88 19.07 6.63
C LEU A 559 -30.07 19.53 7.86
N ASN A 560 -30.56 19.26 9.06
CA ASN A 560 -29.85 19.54 10.29
C ASN A 560 -28.71 18.53 10.49
N ILE A 561 -27.55 19.05 10.91
CA ILE A 561 -26.35 18.25 11.21
C ILE A 561 -26.08 18.33 12.73
N GLU A 562 -25.90 17.17 13.35
CA GLU A 562 -25.56 17.05 14.76
C GLU A 562 -24.29 16.20 14.93
N VAL A 563 -23.32 16.68 15.71
CA VAL A 563 -22.14 15.89 16.11
C VAL A 563 -22.52 14.96 17.25
N ILE A 564 -22.47 13.64 17.02
CA ILE A 564 -22.88 12.62 17.99
C ILE A 564 -21.69 12.00 18.75
N VAL A 565 -20.53 11.86 18.11
CA VAL A 565 -19.31 11.32 18.72
C VAL A 565 -18.14 12.25 18.39
N LYS A 566 -17.30 12.57 19.37
CA LYS A 566 -16.02 13.25 19.16
C LYS A 566 -14.88 12.30 19.49
N GLY A 567 -13.84 12.30 18.67
CA GLY A 567 -12.67 11.42 18.81
C GLY A 567 -11.74 11.54 17.63
N GLU A 568 -10.84 10.59 17.52
CA GLU A 568 -9.94 10.44 16.37
C GLU A 568 -10.38 9.23 15.54
N PHE A 569 -10.58 9.45 14.25
CA PHE A 569 -11.10 8.47 13.32
C PHE A 569 -10.17 8.38 12.10
N GLY A 570 -9.62 7.22 11.83
CA GLY A 570 -8.75 6.98 10.66
C GLY A 570 -9.53 6.42 9.47
N ILE A 571 -10.33 5.38 9.70
CA ILE A 571 -11.12 4.70 8.67
C ILE A 571 -12.58 4.61 9.13
N ALA A 572 -13.47 5.07 8.28
CA ALA A 572 -14.91 4.93 8.46
C ALA A 572 -15.34 3.45 8.35
N GLY A 573 -16.48 3.12 8.92
CA GLY A 573 -17.01 1.77 8.85
C GLY A 573 -18.53 1.73 8.84
N PRO A 574 -19.12 0.53 8.77
CA PRO A 574 -20.54 0.34 8.63
C PRO A 574 -21.30 0.48 9.95
N ILE A 575 -22.61 0.60 9.82
CA ILE A 575 -23.57 0.41 10.91
C ILE A 575 -24.03 -1.06 10.88
N ILE A 576 -23.86 -1.76 12.01
CA ILE A 576 -24.38 -3.11 12.21
C ILE A 576 -25.16 -3.12 13.53
N GLY A 577 -26.45 -3.42 13.47
CA GLY A 577 -27.33 -3.33 14.64
C GLY A 577 -27.39 -1.91 15.20
N GLN A 578 -27.02 -1.74 16.47
CA GLN A 578 -27.02 -0.45 17.16
C GLN A 578 -25.66 0.28 17.12
N ASN A 579 -24.65 -0.37 16.51
CA ASN A 579 -23.27 0.08 16.55
C ASN A 579 -22.81 0.66 15.21
N ILE A 580 -22.09 1.77 15.26
CA ILE A 580 -21.30 2.29 14.15
C ILE A 580 -19.84 1.91 14.39
N TYR A 581 -19.24 1.22 13.42
CA TYR A 581 -17.87 0.72 13.51
C TYR A 581 -16.89 1.66 12.81
N PHE A 582 -15.64 1.68 13.25
CA PHE A 582 -14.57 2.47 12.67
C PHE A 582 -13.22 1.97 13.17
N SER A 583 -12.14 2.53 12.64
CA SER A 583 -10.80 2.26 13.15
C SER A 583 -9.96 3.53 13.28
N ASN A 584 -9.02 3.47 14.24
CA ASN A 584 -7.96 4.45 14.40
C ASN A 584 -6.63 3.67 14.41
N GLY A 585 -5.84 3.83 13.33
CA GLY A 585 -4.66 3.03 13.10
C GLY A 585 -4.99 1.52 13.07
N HIS A 586 -4.29 0.75 13.87
CA HIS A 586 -4.44 -0.71 13.99
C HIS A 586 -5.59 -1.18 14.91
N ARG A 587 -6.35 -0.25 15.51
CA ARG A 587 -7.39 -0.54 16.51
C ARG A 587 -8.77 -0.48 15.89
N LEU A 588 -9.51 -1.60 15.98
CA LEU A 588 -10.92 -1.67 15.63
C LEU A 588 -11.77 -1.19 16.81
N GLN A 589 -12.74 -0.32 16.55
CA GLN A 589 -13.56 0.35 17.54
C GLN A 589 -15.01 0.46 17.08
N PHE A 590 -15.92 0.76 18.02
CA PHE A 590 -17.31 1.11 17.73
C PHE A 590 -17.88 2.12 18.72
N ALA A 591 -18.99 2.71 18.34
CA ALA A 591 -19.83 3.54 19.21
C ALA A 591 -21.29 3.10 19.08
N ILE A 592 -22.05 3.14 20.19
CA ILE A 592 -23.48 2.80 20.21
C ILE A 592 -24.26 4.07 19.85
N ILE A 593 -25.01 4.05 18.74
CA ILE A 593 -25.70 5.24 18.20
C ILE A 593 -27.23 5.14 18.23
N PHE A 594 -27.80 3.96 18.51
CA PHE A 594 -29.23 3.71 18.61
C PHE A 594 -29.67 3.18 19.96
#